data_304166736bfcc02b131da78098aa0f37
#
_entry.id   304166736bfcc02b131da78098aa0f37
#
_cell.length_a   1.000
_cell.length_b   1.000
_cell.length_c   1.000
_cell.angle_alpha   90.00
_cell.angle_beta   90.00
_cell.angle_gamma   90.00
#
_symmetry.space_group_name_H-M   'P 1'
#
loop_
_entity.id
_entity.type
_entity.pdbx_description
1 polymer ?
#
loop_
_entity_poly.entity_id
_entity_poly.type
_entity_poly.pdbx_seq_one_letter_code
_entity_poly.pdbx_strand_id
1 'polypeptide(L)'
;FDPATMRIGDTSIYMAGDVTGERPLLHEAGDEGRIAGHNAISAEPMAFRRKTPLGITFCDPNIVVVGTRFADLDPASTVMGKIQMGPVGRAMIMAKNRGLIRVYANKASGRVLGAEMACPKGENLGHLLAWCIQQDMTVGEILQMPFYHPVIEEALQAALYDVYEKVDVKNSTPITELVPLPG
;
A
#
# COMPACT_ATOMS: atom_id res chain seq x y z
N PHE A 1 -11.63 5.63 -21.68
CA PHE A 1 -10.23 6.04 -21.88
C PHE A 1 -9.29 4.93 -21.44
N ASP A 2 -8.04 4.98 -21.90
CA ASP A 2 -6.98 4.09 -21.46
C ASP A 2 -6.22 4.73 -20.28
N PRO A 3 -6.22 4.15 -19.08
CA PRO A 3 -5.59 4.74 -17.90
C PRO A 3 -4.04 4.75 -17.95
N ALA A 4 -3.43 4.01 -18.88
CA ALA A 4 -1.98 4.02 -19.04
C ALA A 4 -1.49 5.17 -19.95
N THR A 5 -2.32 5.62 -20.88
CA THR A 5 -2.02 6.69 -21.83
C THR A 5 -2.84 7.95 -21.60
N MET A 6 -3.94 7.87 -20.85
CA MET A 6 -4.97 8.89 -20.64
C MET A 6 -5.74 9.26 -21.91
N ARG A 7 -5.60 8.51 -23.00
CA ARG A 7 -6.21 8.76 -24.30
C ARG A 7 -7.63 8.22 -24.39
N ILE A 8 -8.53 8.92 -25.06
CA ILE A 8 -9.90 8.45 -25.33
C ILE A 8 -9.93 7.73 -26.68
N GLY A 9 -9.97 6.42 -26.65
CA GLY A 9 -9.98 5.59 -27.87
C GLY A 9 -8.82 5.96 -28.81
N ASP A 10 -9.09 6.02 -30.11
CA ASP A 10 -8.11 6.41 -31.14
C ASP A 10 -8.17 7.89 -31.49
N THR A 11 -8.74 8.73 -30.62
CA THR A 11 -8.86 10.19 -30.85
C THR A 11 -7.60 10.92 -30.40
N SER A 12 -7.50 12.22 -30.71
CA SER A 12 -6.47 13.11 -30.16
C SER A 12 -6.91 13.78 -28.86
N ILE A 13 -7.88 13.20 -28.15
CA ILE A 13 -8.44 13.72 -26.90
C ILE A 13 -7.88 12.93 -25.73
N TYR A 14 -7.42 13.65 -24.72
CA TYR A 14 -6.92 13.12 -23.46
C TYR A 14 -7.74 13.65 -22.29
N MET A 15 -7.89 12.86 -21.24
CA MET A 15 -8.61 13.30 -20.03
C MET A 15 -7.76 13.00 -18.78
N ALA A 16 -7.92 13.83 -17.74
CA ALA A 16 -7.19 13.70 -16.50
C ALA A 16 -7.98 14.29 -15.32
N GLY A 17 -7.72 13.80 -14.12
CA GLY A 17 -8.33 14.26 -12.88
C GLY A 17 -9.70 13.64 -12.62
N ASP A 18 -10.48 14.29 -11.76
CA ASP A 18 -11.74 13.75 -11.22
C ASP A 18 -12.77 13.36 -12.29
N VAL A 19 -12.68 13.96 -13.48
CA VAL A 19 -13.52 13.63 -14.64
C VAL A 19 -13.34 12.20 -15.13
N THR A 20 -12.19 11.55 -14.83
CA THR A 20 -11.95 10.15 -15.18
C THR A 20 -12.87 9.19 -14.39
N GLY A 21 -13.35 9.61 -13.23
CA GLY A 21 -14.20 8.82 -12.33
C GLY A 21 -13.48 7.68 -11.60
N GLU A 22 -12.17 7.48 -11.81
CA GLU A 22 -11.44 6.37 -11.21
C GLU A 22 -10.96 6.69 -9.78
N ARG A 23 -10.16 7.74 -9.62
CA ARG A 23 -9.54 8.11 -8.34
C ARG A 23 -9.54 9.63 -8.17
N PRO A 24 -10.59 10.22 -7.60
CA PRO A 24 -10.72 11.67 -7.46
C PRO A 24 -9.82 12.19 -6.31
N LEU A 25 -8.50 12.17 -6.54
CA LEU A 25 -7.47 12.56 -5.59
C LEU A 25 -6.44 13.45 -6.29
N LEU A 26 -5.99 14.52 -5.63
CA LEU A 26 -5.11 15.54 -6.22
C LEU A 26 -3.80 14.95 -6.78
N HIS A 27 -3.16 14.04 -6.06
CA HIS A 27 -1.91 13.42 -6.52
C HIS A 27 -2.12 12.51 -7.74
N GLU A 28 -3.25 11.80 -7.82
CA GLU A 28 -3.63 11.01 -8.99
C GLU A 28 -3.92 11.92 -10.18
N ALA A 29 -4.72 12.98 -10.00
CA ALA A 29 -4.99 13.99 -11.02
C ALA A 29 -3.70 14.64 -11.54
N GLY A 30 -2.72 14.89 -10.68
CA GLY A 30 -1.41 15.42 -11.05
C GLY A 30 -0.60 14.46 -11.93
N ASP A 31 -0.61 13.16 -11.62
CA ASP A 31 0.07 12.17 -12.46
C ASP A 31 -0.66 11.96 -13.79
N GLU A 32 -2.00 11.89 -13.77
CA GLU A 32 -2.82 11.80 -14.98
C GLU A 32 -2.59 13.01 -15.92
N GLY A 33 -2.55 14.21 -15.36
CA GLY A 33 -2.27 15.42 -16.11
C GLY A 33 -0.88 15.42 -16.78
N ARG A 34 0.14 14.86 -16.10
CA ARG A 34 1.48 14.69 -16.68
C ARG A 34 1.48 13.70 -17.85
N ILE A 35 0.80 12.55 -17.69
CA ILE A 35 0.67 11.54 -18.74
C ILE A 35 -0.11 12.11 -19.94
N ALA A 36 -1.27 12.72 -19.69
CA ALA A 36 -2.10 13.33 -20.71
C ALA A 36 -1.36 14.43 -21.47
N GLY A 37 -0.70 15.35 -20.77
CA GLY A 37 0.07 16.44 -21.35
C GLY A 37 1.26 15.96 -22.18
N HIS A 38 2.01 14.96 -21.69
CA HIS A 38 3.11 14.35 -22.46
C HIS A 38 2.58 13.72 -23.77
N ASN A 39 1.53 12.93 -23.67
CA ASN A 39 0.99 12.20 -24.80
C ASN A 39 0.27 13.10 -25.83
N ALA A 40 -0.31 14.22 -25.37
CA ALA A 40 -0.98 15.16 -26.27
C ALA A 40 -0.04 15.85 -27.29
N ILE A 41 1.24 15.95 -26.94
CA ILE A 41 2.27 16.55 -27.83
C ILE A 41 3.20 15.50 -28.47
N SER A 42 3.03 14.23 -28.15
CA SER A 42 3.85 13.15 -28.68
C SER A 42 3.30 12.63 -30.00
N ALA A 43 4.18 12.31 -30.95
CA ALA A 43 3.77 11.70 -32.20
C ALA A 43 3.09 10.33 -31.99
N GLU A 44 3.57 9.57 -31.00
CA GLU A 44 2.96 8.32 -30.57
C GLU A 44 2.77 8.32 -29.06
N PRO A 45 1.55 8.01 -28.56
CA PRO A 45 1.28 7.94 -27.12
C PRO A 45 2.09 6.83 -26.45
N MET A 46 2.66 7.16 -25.30
CA MET A 46 3.41 6.22 -24.46
C MET A 46 2.55 5.79 -23.27
N ALA A 47 2.56 4.48 -22.97
CA ALA A 47 1.91 3.94 -21.78
C ALA A 47 2.80 4.09 -20.54
N PHE A 48 2.22 4.52 -19.43
CA PHE A 48 2.90 4.69 -18.14
C PHE A 48 2.27 3.79 -17.07
N ARG A 49 3.11 3.18 -16.24
CA ARG A 49 2.64 2.47 -15.05
C ARG A 49 2.15 3.48 -14.03
N ARG A 50 0.91 3.30 -13.58
CA ARG A 50 0.34 4.10 -12.48
C ARG A 50 1.01 3.73 -11.16
N LYS A 51 1.11 4.71 -10.27
CA LYS A 51 1.61 4.49 -8.91
C LYS A 51 0.63 3.66 -8.08
N THR A 52 1.13 3.05 -7.02
CA THR A 52 0.30 2.34 -6.04
C THR A 52 -0.79 3.26 -5.51
N PRO A 53 -2.08 2.84 -5.55
CA PRO A 53 -3.18 3.63 -5.01
C PRO A 53 -2.99 3.91 -3.52
N LEU A 54 -3.22 5.17 -3.11
CA LEU A 54 -3.18 5.59 -1.72
C LEU A 54 -4.29 6.61 -1.46
N GLY A 55 -5.28 6.21 -0.68
CA GLY A 55 -6.38 7.07 -0.22
C GLY A 55 -6.31 7.28 1.29
N ILE A 56 -6.38 8.54 1.74
CA ILE A 56 -6.34 8.91 3.15
C ILE A 56 -7.50 9.83 3.46
N THR A 57 -8.30 9.48 4.48
CA THR A 57 -9.30 10.34 5.08
C THR A 57 -8.77 10.83 6.42
N PHE A 58 -8.58 12.15 6.52
CA PHE A 58 -8.04 12.81 7.71
C PHE A 58 -9.14 13.02 8.77
N CYS A 59 -9.50 11.94 9.45
CA CYS A 59 -10.35 11.93 10.64
C CYS A 59 -9.55 11.41 11.84
N ASP A 60 -10.16 11.24 13.00
CA ASP A 60 -9.49 10.72 14.21
C ASP A 60 -10.22 9.45 14.69
N PRO A 61 -9.65 8.26 14.49
CA PRO A 61 -8.39 7.93 13.80
C PRO A 61 -8.46 8.10 12.29
N ASN A 62 -7.30 8.24 11.62
CA ASN A 62 -7.24 8.30 10.15
C ASN A 62 -7.77 7.00 9.54
N ILE A 63 -8.50 7.12 8.43
CA ILE A 63 -8.89 5.97 7.60
C ILE A 63 -8.01 5.96 6.36
N VAL A 64 -7.37 4.82 6.08
CA VAL A 64 -6.43 4.68 4.97
C VAL A 64 -6.71 3.42 4.19
N VAL A 65 -6.65 3.53 2.88
CA VAL A 65 -6.68 2.41 1.94
C VAL A 65 -5.46 2.54 1.02
N VAL A 66 -4.66 1.49 0.93
CA VAL A 66 -3.46 1.45 0.10
C VAL A 66 -3.39 0.16 -0.71
N GLY A 67 -2.96 0.26 -1.97
CA GLY A 67 -2.89 -0.87 -2.89
C GLY A 67 -4.27 -1.41 -3.27
N THR A 68 -4.40 -2.73 -3.38
CA THR A 68 -5.65 -3.40 -3.73
C THR A 68 -6.58 -3.47 -2.51
N ARG A 69 -7.84 -3.05 -2.67
CA ARG A 69 -8.85 -3.11 -1.61
C ARG A 69 -9.26 -4.55 -1.33
N PHE A 70 -9.68 -4.82 -0.10
CA PHE A 70 -10.13 -6.16 0.30
C PHE A 70 -11.22 -6.73 -0.62
N ALA A 71 -12.15 -5.88 -1.05
CA ALA A 71 -13.26 -6.27 -1.92
C ALA A 71 -12.83 -6.72 -3.33
N ASP A 72 -11.65 -6.30 -3.77
CA ASP A 72 -11.10 -6.57 -5.12
C ASP A 72 -10.08 -7.72 -5.11
N LEU A 73 -9.81 -8.33 -3.94
CA LEU A 73 -8.87 -9.43 -3.78
C LEU A 73 -9.54 -10.79 -3.97
N ASP A 74 -8.82 -11.73 -4.55
CA ASP A 74 -9.22 -13.13 -4.61
C ASP A 74 -8.97 -13.81 -3.24
N PRO A 75 -10.03 -14.25 -2.52
CA PRO A 75 -9.89 -14.88 -1.21
C PRO A 75 -9.10 -16.20 -1.23
N ALA A 76 -9.04 -16.89 -2.38
CA ALA A 76 -8.35 -18.19 -2.49
C ALA A 76 -6.83 -18.02 -2.50
N SER A 77 -6.34 -16.90 -3.04
CA SER A 77 -4.91 -16.60 -3.19
C SER A 77 -4.39 -15.54 -2.21
N THR A 78 -5.25 -14.99 -1.35
CA THR A 78 -4.90 -13.90 -0.44
C THR A 78 -4.95 -14.35 1.02
N VAL A 79 -3.96 -13.92 1.79
CA VAL A 79 -3.96 -14.00 3.25
C VAL A 79 -4.03 -12.61 3.86
N MET A 80 -4.63 -12.50 5.05
CA MET A 80 -4.80 -11.26 5.79
C MET A 80 -4.17 -11.38 7.17
N GLY A 81 -3.32 -10.40 7.51
CA GLY A 81 -2.90 -10.14 8.88
C GLY A 81 -3.61 -8.93 9.46
N LYS A 82 -3.78 -8.91 10.76
CA LYS A 82 -4.48 -7.84 11.47
C LYS A 82 -3.92 -7.57 12.86
N ILE A 83 -4.04 -6.32 13.29
CA ILE A 83 -3.75 -5.90 14.66
C ILE A 83 -4.79 -4.89 15.12
N GLN A 84 -5.29 -5.04 16.34
CA GLN A 84 -6.08 -4.02 16.99
C GLN A 84 -5.18 -3.02 17.70
N MET A 85 -5.52 -1.74 17.67
CA MET A 85 -4.71 -0.69 18.28
C MET A 85 -4.74 -0.70 19.82
N GLY A 86 -5.70 -1.42 20.42
CA GLY A 86 -5.88 -1.49 21.89
C GLY A 86 -4.60 -1.74 22.68
N PRO A 87 -3.82 -2.80 22.39
CA PRO A 87 -2.60 -3.15 23.12
C PRO A 87 -1.32 -2.46 22.61
N VAL A 88 -1.40 -1.61 21.57
CA VAL A 88 -0.21 -0.97 20.98
C VAL A 88 0.36 0.08 21.93
N GLY A 89 1.58 -0.14 22.42
CA GLY A 89 2.21 0.66 23.45
C GLY A 89 2.24 2.17 23.14
N ARG A 90 2.72 2.54 21.94
CA ARG A 90 2.75 3.96 21.54
C ARG A 90 1.35 4.58 21.44
N ALA A 91 0.36 3.81 20.94
CA ALA A 91 -1.02 4.28 20.86
C ALA A 91 -1.63 4.52 22.26
N MET A 92 -1.29 3.68 23.24
CA MET A 92 -1.70 3.88 24.63
C MET A 92 -1.04 5.13 25.25
N ILE A 93 0.27 5.34 25.01
CA ILE A 93 0.99 6.55 25.45
C ILE A 93 0.33 7.83 24.90
N MET A 94 -0.14 7.76 23.66
CA MET A 94 -0.83 8.87 23.00
C MET A 94 -2.30 9.02 23.41
N ALA A 95 -2.86 8.11 24.22
CA ALA A 95 -4.28 7.99 24.51
C ALA A 95 -5.17 7.86 23.24
N LYS A 96 -4.64 7.24 22.17
CA LYS A 96 -5.27 7.04 20.86
C LYS A 96 -5.27 5.58 20.42
N ASN A 97 -5.43 4.66 21.38
CA ASN A 97 -5.35 3.22 21.16
C ASN A 97 -6.67 2.60 20.65
N ARG A 98 -7.33 3.28 19.71
CA ARG A 98 -8.54 2.77 19.04
C ARG A 98 -8.25 2.55 17.56
N GLY A 99 -8.79 1.46 17.01
CA GLY A 99 -8.70 1.17 15.60
C GLY A 99 -8.15 -0.22 15.28
N LEU A 100 -7.92 -0.42 13.98
CA LEU A 100 -7.54 -1.72 13.41
C LEU A 100 -6.66 -1.46 12.18
N ILE A 101 -5.66 -2.29 11.99
CA ILE A 101 -4.87 -2.40 10.75
C ILE A 101 -5.10 -3.79 10.16
N ARG A 102 -5.36 -3.87 8.85
CA ARG A 102 -5.38 -5.09 8.06
C ARG A 102 -4.37 -4.96 6.93
N VAL A 103 -3.54 -5.97 6.74
CA VAL A 103 -2.58 -6.07 5.63
C VAL A 103 -2.89 -7.32 4.83
N TYR A 104 -2.86 -7.22 3.51
CA TYR A 104 -3.18 -8.29 2.58
C TYR A 104 -1.93 -8.68 1.79
N ALA A 105 -1.68 -9.97 1.65
CA ALA A 105 -0.58 -10.48 0.85
C ALA A 105 -1.01 -11.68 0.01
N ASN A 106 -0.33 -11.89 -1.10
CA ASN A 106 -0.47 -13.10 -1.88
C ASN A 106 0.08 -14.28 -1.08
N LYS A 107 -0.73 -15.32 -0.91
CA LYS A 107 -0.40 -16.49 -0.08
C LYS A 107 0.86 -17.20 -0.55
N ALA A 108 0.97 -17.44 -1.85
CA ALA A 108 2.06 -18.22 -2.42
C ALA A 108 3.40 -17.46 -2.48
N SER A 109 3.36 -16.15 -2.80
CA SER A 109 4.59 -15.35 -2.98
C SER A 109 4.98 -14.50 -1.77
N GLY A 110 4.05 -14.26 -0.84
CA GLY A 110 4.25 -13.33 0.27
C GLY A 110 4.26 -11.84 -0.12
N ARG A 111 4.03 -11.49 -1.40
CA ARG A 111 3.99 -10.08 -1.86
C ARG A 111 2.82 -9.35 -1.22
N VAL A 112 3.09 -8.15 -0.70
CA VAL A 112 2.04 -7.29 -0.13
C VAL A 112 1.21 -6.70 -1.26
N LEU A 113 -0.10 -6.90 -1.19
CA LEU A 113 -1.07 -6.48 -2.20
C LEU A 113 -1.78 -5.17 -1.81
N GLY A 114 -2.04 -4.98 -0.53
CA GLY A 114 -2.77 -3.83 -0.05
C GLY A 114 -2.95 -3.82 1.46
N ALA A 115 -3.55 -2.76 1.96
CA ALA A 115 -3.94 -2.65 3.37
C ALA A 115 -5.11 -1.68 3.53
N GLU A 116 -5.92 -1.93 4.55
CA GLU A 116 -6.97 -1.03 5.01
C GLU A 116 -6.83 -0.82 6.50
N MET A 117 -6.90 0.42 6.95
CA MET A 117 -6.71 0.72 8.36
C MET A 117 -7.54 1.92 8.83
N ALA A 118 -7.91 1.85 10.09
CA ALA A 118 -8.41 2.99 10.85
C ALA A 118 -7.53 3.08 12.10
N CYS A 119 -6.54 3.97 12.12
CA CYS A 119 -5.56 4.04 13.20
C CYS A 119 -4.93 5.44 13.35
N PRO A 120 -4.38 5.77 14.52
CA PRO A 120 -3.62 7.00 14.70
C PRO A 120 -2.37 6.97 13.80
N LYS A 121 -2.03 8.12 13.21
CA LYS A 121 -0.89 8.24 12.28
C LYS A 121 -1.01 7.33 11.04
N GLY A 122 -2.23 6.96 10.66
CA GLY A 122 -2.48 6.10 9.51
C GLY A 122 -1.90 6.66 8.21
N GLU A 123 -1.85 7.97 8.05
CA GLU A 123 -1.23 8.64 6.91
C GLU A 123 0.25 8.26 6.71
N ASN A 124 1.00 8.09 7.80
CA ASN A 124 2.41 7.69 7.72
C ASN A 124 2.54 6.21 7.36
N LEU A 125 1.75 5.34 8.01
CA LEU A 125 1.75 3.90 7.73
C LEU A 125 1.30 3.61 6.29
N GLY A 126 0.33 4.37 5.79
CA GLY A 126 -0.14 4.27 4.41
C GLY A 126 0.96 4.59 3.39
N HIS A 127 1.77 5.63 3.62
CA HIS A 127 2.90 5.96 2.75
C HIS A 127 3.98 4.87 2.77
N LEU A 128 4.35 4.36 3.95
CA LEU A 128 5.32 3.26 4.06
C LEU A 128 4.87 2.03 3.25
N LEU A 129 3.61 1.61 3.43
CA LEU A 129 3.07 0.48 2.69
C LEU A 129 2.93 0.76 1.19
N ALA A 130 2.55 1.99 0.79
CA ALA A 130 2.48 2.36 -0.62
C ALA A 130 3.85 2.20 -1.31
N TRP A 131 4.94 2.59 -0.64
CA TRP A 131 6.30 2.42 -1.17
C TRP A 131 6.71 0.94 -1.23
N CYS A 132 6.39 0.16 -0.20
CA CYS A 132 6.66 -1.28 -0.19
C CYS A 132 5.92 -2.00 -1.33
N ILE A 133 4.62 -1.70 -1.52
CA ILE A 133 3.80 -2.28 -2.60
C ILE A 133 4.32 -1.82 -3.98
N GLN A 134 4.70 -0.54 -4.13
CA GLN A 134 5.27 0.01 -5.36
C GLN A 134 6.56 -0.72 -5.79
N GLN A 135 7.33 -1.21 -4.82
CA GLN A 135 8.56 -1.98 -5.01
C GLN A 135 8.33 -3.50 -5.02
N ASP A 136 7.07 -3.94 -5.07
CA ASP A 136 6.70 -5.37 -5.07
C ASP A 136 7.29 -6.17 -3.89
N MET A 137 7.49 -5.53 -2.73
CA MET A 137 8.10 -6.17 -1.57
C MET A 137 7.22 -7.28 -0.98
N THR A 138 7.87 -8.32 -0.52
CA THR A 138 7.25 -9.39 0.28
C THR A 138 7.15 -8.98 1.75
N VAL A 139 6.25 -9.62 2.49
CA VAL A 139 6.14 -9.45 3.95
C VAL A 139 7.48 -9.74 4.65
N GLY A 140 8.20 -10.78 4.20
CA GLY A 140 9.51 -11.13 4.76
C GLY A 140 10.56 -10.04 4.57
N GLU A 141 10.61 -9.41 3.38
CA GLU A 141 11.50 -8.28 3.10
C GLU A 141 11.16 -7.05 3.94
N ILE A 142 9.87 -6.75 4.12
CA ILE A 142 9.45 -5.61 4.95
C ILE A 142 9.81 -5.84 6.43
N LEU A 143 9.68 -7.06 6.95
CA LEU A 143 10.08 -7.38 8.32
C LEU A 143 11.58 -7.24 8.56
N GLN A 144 12.41 -7.26 7.52
CA GLN A 144 13.85 -6.98 7.59
C GLN A 144 14.19 -5.47 7.60
N MET A 145 13.20 -4.60 7.40
CA MET A 145 13.41 -3.15 7.53
C MET A 145 13.47 -2.75 9.01
N PRO A 146 14.18 -1.65 9.35
CA PRO A 146 14.29 -1.21 10.72
C PRO A 146 12.95 -0.68 11.25
N PHE A 147 12.56 -1.14 12.44
CA PHE A 147 11.46 -0.58 13.23
C PHE A 147 12.03 0.00 14.53
N TYR A 148 11.70 1.27 14.80
CA TYR A 148 12.10 1.94 16.04
C TYR A 148 11.12 1.62 17.18
N HIS A 149 11.53 1.88 18.42
CA HIS A 149 10.70 1.71 19.62
C HIS A 149 10.80 2.94 20.55
N PRO A 150 9.69 3.48 21.08
CA PRO A 150 8.29 3.11 20.86
C PRO A 150 7.63 4.00 19.78
N VAL A 151 7.07 3.38 18.73
CA VAL A 151 6.42 4.08 17.61
C VAL A 151 5.11 3.40 17.20
N ILE A 152 4.28 4.07 16.39
CA ILE A 152 3.04 3.49 15.86
C ILE A 152 3.32 2.39 14.83
N GLU A 153 4.42 2.48 14.13
CA GLU A 153 4.86 1.52 13.11
C GLU A 153 5.03 0.09 13.64
N GLU A 154 5.22 -0.09 14.95
CA GLU A 154 5.20 -1.42 15.58
C GLU A 154 3.85 -2.14 15.44
N ALA A 155 2.76 -1.39 15.31
CA ALA A 155 1.47 -1.98 14.99
C ALA A 155 1.44 -2.56 13.57
N LEU A 156 2.09 -1.88 12.60
CA LEU A 156 2.26 -2.41 11.27
C LEU A 156 3.13 -3.68 11.29
N GLN A 157 4.25 -3.65 12.02
CA GLN A 157 5.12 -4.81 12.19
C GLN A 157 4.35 -6.01 12.74
N ALA A 158 3.53 -5.82 13.77
CA ALA A 158 2.69 -6.89 14.34
C ALA A 158 1.67 -7.45 13.32
N ALA A 159 1.05 -6.60 12.50
CA ALA A 159 0.16 -7.06 11.43
C ALA A 159 0.92 -7.84 10.36
N LEU A 160 2.15 -7.43 10.02
CA LEU A 160 3.01 -8.13 9.07
C LEU A 160 3.43 -9.51 9.60
N TYR A 161 3.72 -9.66 10.88
CA TYR A 161 3.96 -10.98 11.49
C TYR A 161 2.74 -11.88 11.37
N ASP A 162 1.53 -11.37 11.63
CA ASP A 162 0.30 -12.15 11.46
C ASP A 162 0.05 -12.57 10.01
N VAL A 163 0.47 -11.76 9.01
CA VAL A 163 0.51 -12.19 7.59
C VAL A 163 1.58 -13.24 7.36
N TYR A 164 2.80 -13.00 7.89
CA TYR A 164 3.96 -13.87 7.66
C TYR A 164 3.70 -15.30 8.08
N GLU A 165 3.01 -15.51 9.19
CA GLU A 165 2.61 -16.85 9.63
C GLU A 165 1.71 -17.60 8.63
N LYS A 166 0.99 -16.87 7.77
CA LYS A 166 -0.03 -17.42 6.86
C LYS A 166 0.45 -17.58 5.42
N VAL A 167 1.57 -16.96 5.02
CA VAL A 167 2.13 -17.12 3.67
C VAL A 167 2.94 -18.40 3.56
N ASP A 168 3.01 -18.98 2.37
CA ASP A 168 3.71 -20.23 2.10
C ASP A 168 5.24 -20.04 2.03
N VAL A 169 5.70 -18.87 1.55
CA VAL A 169 7.13 -18.54 1.44
C VAL A 169 7.62 -17.89 2.72
N LYS A 170 8.69 -18.47 3.29
CA LYS A 170 9.38 -17.95 4.47
C LYS A 170 10.79 -17.52 4.10
N ASN A 171 11.34 -16.57 4.86
CA ASN A 171 12.76 -16.23 4.74
C ASN A 171 13.61 -17.47 5.07
N SER A 172 14.70 -17.67 4.34
CA SER A 172 15.60 -18.80 4.53
C SER A 172 16.46 -18.74 5.80
N THR A 173 16.35 -17.64 6.54
CA THR A 173 17.13 -17.38 7.76
C THR A 173 16.39 -17.82 9.01
N PRO A 174 17.10 -18.31 10.05
CA PRO A 174 16.48 -18.67 11.32
C PRO A 174 15.94 -17.44 12.10
N ILE A 175 16.37 -16.24 11.73
CA ILE A 175 15.92 -14.98 12.30
C ILE A 175 15.27 -14.18 11.17
N THR A 176 13.94 -14.10 11.18
CA THR A 176 13.14 -13.52 10.09
C THR A 176 13.50 -12.07 9.76
N GLU A 177 13.85 -11.28 10.79
CA GLU A 177 14.13 -9.85 10.68
C GLU A 177 15.55 -9.52 10.22
N LEU A 178 16.42 -10.50 10.10
CA LEU A 178 17.84 -10.25 9.80
C LEU A 178 18.27 -10.94 8.51
N VAL A 179 19.10 -10.24 7.75
CA VAL A 179 19.77 -10.78 6.57
C VAL A 179 21.15 -11.27 6.97
N PRO A 180 21.50 -12.56 6.71
CA PRO A 180 22.85 -13.05 6.99
C PRO A 180 23.89 -12.31 6.16
N LEU A 181 25.06 -12.09 6.74
CA LEU A 181 26.22 -11.63 5.97
C LEU A 181 26.71 -12.76 5.04
N PRO A 182 27.14 -12.44 3.83
CA PRO A 182 27.80 -13.43 2.99
C PRO A 182 29.05 -13.95 3.71
N GLY A 183 29.23 -15.26 3.71
CA GLY A 183 30.42 -15.92 4.27
C GLY A 183 31.66 -15.73 3.40
#